data_e74f4713b2b54cf0237b70ab9aa0593a
#
_entry.id   e74f4713b2b54cf0237b70ab9aa0593a
#
_cell.length_a   1.000
_cell.length_b   1.000
_cell.length_c   1.000
_cell.angle_alpha   90.00
_cell.angle_beta   90.00
_cell.angle_gamma   90.00
#
_symmetry.space_group_name_H-M   'P 1'
#
loop_
_entity.id
_entity.type
_entity.pdbx_description
1 polymer ?
#
loop_
_entity_poly.entity_id
_entity_poly.type
_entity_poly.pdbx_seq_one_letter_code
_entity_poly.pdbx_strand_id
1 'polypeptide(L)'
;RDCLLSRGLGDVYKRQTYYIIAPAEASSNLARYDGVRYGLRDLPDGANLQDMYAATRAAGFGPEVKRRILIGTYVLSAGFYDAYYTQAQKVRALIAQDFAQAFEQCDVILAPTAPSAAFGLGENVDDPLKMYLNDVFAVPASLAGLPAMSVPAGLNREGLPLGLQVIGKAFDEQGVLNAGLALEQRAQFAAKPEKWW
;
A
#
# COMPACT_ATOMS: atom_id res chain seq x y z
N ARG A 1 -2.18 4.56 -27.40
CA ARG A 1 -1.73 3.19 -27.05
C ARG A 1 -2.23 2.91 -25.66
N ASP A 2 -3.01 1.82 -25.49
CA ASP A 2 -3.72 1.50 -24.27
C ASP A 2 -2.72 1.31 -23.12
N CYS A 3 -2.88 2.11 -22.10
CA CYS A 3 -2.14 1.99 -20.85
C CYS A 3 -2.41 0.59 -20.25
N LEU A 4 -1.38 -0.06 -19.73
CA LEU A 4 -1.47 -1.37 -19.04
C LEU A 4 -2.53 -1.40 -17.93
N LEU A 5 -2.90 -0.23 -17.40
CA LEU A 5 -3.97 -0.05 -16.43
C LEU A 5 -5.39 -0.17 -17.03
N SER A 6 -5.55 -0.10 -18.35
CA SER A 6 -6.87 -0.09 -19.03
C SER A 6 -7.40 -1.47 -19.44
N ARG A 7 -6.60 -2.52 -19.32
CA ARG A 7 -7.07 -3.90 -19.55
C ARG A 7 -7.77 -4.43 -18.31
N GLY A 8 -9.05 -4.17 -18.17
CA GLY A 8 -9.92 -4.39 -17.03
C GLY A 8 -9.92 -5.74 -16.29
N LEU A 9 -9.12 -6.72 -16.69
CA LEU A 9 -8.85 -7.95 -15.94
C LEU A 9 -7.74 -7.77 -14.89
N GLY A 10 -6.90 -6.72 -15.01
CA GLY A 10 -5.76 -6.49 -14.12
C GLY A 10 -6.14 -6.01 -12.72
N ASP A 11 -7.17 -5.21 -12.59
CA ASP A 11 -7.40 -4.44 -11.34
C ASP A 11 -7.97 -5.30 -10.21
N VAL A 12 -8.84 -6.26 -10.49
CA VAL A 12 -9.42 -7.14 -9.46
C VAL A 12 -8.36 -8.10 -8.91
N TYR A 13 -7.58 -8.74 -9.80
CA TYR A 13 -6.52 -9.67 -9.39
C TYR A 13 -5.35 -8.97 -8.68
N LYS A 14 -4.97 -7.77 -9.10
CA LYS A 14 -3.93 -6.97 -8.46
C LYS A 14 -4.27 -6.65 -7.01
N ARG A 15 -5.51 -6.22 -6.73
CA ARG A 15 -5.98 -5.95 -5.37
C ARG A 15 -6.03 -7.20 -4.51
N GLN A 16 -6.62 -8.29 -5.02
CA GLN A 16 -6.69 -9.56 -4.30
C GLN A 16 -5.29 -10.05 -3.91
N THR A 17 -4.33 -9.95 -4.82
CA THR A 17 -2.92 -10.30 -4.58
C THR A 17 -2.32 -9.53 -3.41
N TYR A 18 -2.55 -8.21 -3.34
CA TYR A 18 -2.08 -7.38 -2.23
C TYR A 18 -2.69 -7.82 -0.90
N TYR A 19 -4.01 -8.02 -0.85
CA TYR A 19 -4.71 -8.42 0.38
C TYR A 19 -4.42 -9.85 0.83
N ILE A 20 -3.71 -10.63 0.04
CA ILE A 20 -3.16 -11.93 0.43
C ILE A 20 -1.72 -11.76 0.92
N ILE A 21 -0.86 -11.13 0.12
CA ILE A 21 0.58 -11.03 0.40
C ILE A 21 0.85 -10.10 1.59
N ALA A 22 0.30 -8.89 1.61
CA ALA A 22 0.58 -7.92 2.65
C ALA A 22 0.17 -8.39 4.05
N PRO A 23 -1.04 -8.96 4.29
CA PRO A 23 -1.37 -9.57 5.56
C PRO A 23 -0.48 -10.77 5.93
N ALA A 24 -0.11 -11.62 4.96
CA ALA A 24 0.78 -12.75 5.19
C ALA A 24 2.16 -12.28 5.69
N GLU A 25 2.75 -11.29 5.02
CA GLU A 25 4.02 -10.69 5.45
C GLU A 25 3.87 -9.93 6.78
N ALA A 26 2.77 -9.21 6.99
CA ALA A 26 2.50 -8.50 8.23
C ALA A 26 2.39 -9.47 9.41
N SER A 27 1.68 -10.60 9.28
CA SER A 27 1.54 -11.58 10.34
C SER A 27 2.90 -12.15 10.77
N SER A 28 3.78 -12.42 9.82
CA SER A 28 5.13 -12.93 10.06
C SER A 28 6.04 -11.84 10.66
N ASN A 29 6.06 -10.64 10.09
CA ASN A 29 6.93 -9.56 10.53
C ASN A 29 6.53 -9.01 11.91
N LEU A 30 5.24 -8.89 12.19
CA LEU A 30 4.72 -8.37 13.45
C LEU A 30 4.72 -9.42 14.58
N ALA A 31 5.07 -10.68 14.30
CA ALA A 31 5.24 -11.71 15.33
C ALA A 31 6.33 -11.35 16.35
N ARG A 32 7.34 -10.56 15.95
CA ARG A 32 8.44 -10.13 16.80
C ARG A 32 8.08 -9.05 17.83
N TYR A 33 6.91 -8.43 17.72
CA TYR A 33 6.41 -7.45 18.71
C TYR A 33 5.64 -8.18 19.80
N ASP A 34 6.38 -8.85 20.67
CA ASP A 34 5.89 -9.72 21.75
C ASP A 34 6.14 -9.15 23.16
N GLY A 35 6.79 -7.97 23.26
CA GLY A 35 7.12 -7.32 24.52
C GLY A 35 8.40 -7.84 25.21
N VAL A 36 9.16 -8.75 24.56
CA VAL A 36 10.37 -9.33 25.19
C VAL A 36 11.58 -8.44 25.01
N ARG A 37 11.91 -8.04 23.78
CA ARG A 37 13.16 -7.33 23.47
C ARG A 37 12.99 -5.83 23.30
N TYR A 38 11.85 -5.39 22.75
CA TYR A 38 11.59 -3.99 22.43
C TYR A 38 10.09 -3.72 22.26
N GLY A 39 9.74 -2.44 22.22
CA GLY A 39 8.37 -1.98 22.05
C GLY A 39 7.58 -2.00 23.36
N LEU A 40 6.27 -1.98 23.22
CA LEU A 40 5.35 -2.06 24.34
C LEU A 40 5.52 -3.41 25.05
N ARG A 41 5.52 -3.39 26.37
CA ARG A 41 5.38 -4.57 27.24
C ARG A 41 4.22 -4.33 28.19
N ASP A 42 3.19 -5.12 28.07
CA ASP A 42 2.08 -5.18 29.02
C ASP A 42 2.15 -6.53 29.76
N LEU A 43 2.44 -6.45 31.06
CA LEU A 43 2.61 -7.61 31.93
C LEU A 43 1.62 -7.48 33.11
N PRO A 44 0.44 -8.09 33.03
CA PRO A 44 -0.50 -8.12 34.15
C PRO A 44 0.10 -8.81 35.39
N ASP A 45 -0.29 -8.37 36.59
CA ASP A 45 0.17 -8.95 37.82
C ASP A 45 -0.14 -10.45 37.91
N GLY A 46 0.88 -11.24 38.22
CA GLY A 46 0.76 -12.70 38.31
C GLY A 46 0.65 -13.44 36.94
N ALA A 47 0.78 -12.71 35.83
CA ALA A 47 0.71 -13.27 34.49
C ALA A 47 1.93 -14.17 34.17
N ASN A 48 1.69 -15.22 33.41
CA ASN A 48 2.75 -16.01 32.81
C ASN A 48 3.22 -15.40 31.48
N LEU A 49 4.19 -16.04 30.81
CA LEU A 49 4.76 -15.56 29.55
C LEU A 49 3.71 -15.47 28.40
N GLN A 50 2.80 -16.43 28.35
CA GLN A 50 1.72 -16.44 27.34
C GLN A 50 0.75 -15.29 27.55
N ASP A 51 0.40 -15.01 28.79
CA ASP A 51 -0.48 -13.90 29.16
C ASP A 51 0.17 -12.55 28.81
N MET A 52 1.48 -12.41 29.06
CA MET A 52 2.25 -11.22 28.65
C MET A 52 2.22 -11.02 27.13
N TYR A 53 2.44 -12.06 26.33
CA TYR A 53 2.33 -11.96 24.87
C TYR A 53 0.94 -11.52 24.44
N ALA A 54 -0.09 -12.15 25.01
CA ALA A 54 -1.48 -11.84 24.68
C ALA A 54 -1.84 -10.39 25.04
N ALA A 55 -1.54 -9.96 26.26
CA ALA A 55 -1.81 -8.61 26.75
C ALA A 55 -1.05 -7.56 25.93
N THR A 56 0.26 -7.73 25.74
CA THR A 56 1.10 -6.82 24.94
C THR A 56 0.56 -6.64 23.52
N ARG A 57 0.23 -7.72 22.83
CA ARG A 57 -0.28 -7.66 21.46
C ARG A 57 -1.70 -7.11 21.41
N ALA A 58 -2.52 -7.39 22.42
CA ALA A 58 -3.86 -6.82 22.54
C ALA A 58 -3.85 -5.31 22.77
N ALA A 59 -2.95 -4.81 23.59
CA ALA A 59 -2.81 -3.39 23.87
C ALA A 59 -2.09 -2.64 22.74
N GLY A 60 -1.04 -3.25 22.15
CA GLY A 60 -0.15 -2.59 21.19
C GLY A 60 -0.67 -2.51 19.77
N PHE A 61 -1.56 -3.41 19.32
CA PHE A 61 -2.08 -3.43 17.97
C PHE A 61 -3.51 -2.91 17.89
N GLY A 62 -3.74 -1.96 16.98
CA GLY A 62 -5.10 -1.49 16.67
C GLY A 62 -5.95 -2.55 15.96
N PRO A 63 -7.28 -2.33 15.84
CA PRO A 63 -8.21 -3.31 15.29
C PRO A 63 -7.88 -3.78 13.86
N GLU A 64 -7.47 -2.85 12.99
CA GLU A 64 -7.12 -3.18 11.59
C GLU A 64 -5.84 -4.03 11.50
N VAL A 65 -4.82 -3.71 12.30
CA VAL A 65 -3.59 -4.52 12.34
C VAL A 65 -3.87 -5.93 12.84
N LYS A 66 -4.69 -6.07 13.89
CA LYS A 66 -5.14 -7.38 14.38
C LYS A 66 -5.87 -8.18 13.31
N ARG A 67 -6.76 -7.55 12.55
CA ARG A 67 -7.47 -8.17 11.42
C ARG A 67 -6.49 -8.69 10.38
N ARG A 68 -5.51 -7.87 9.98
CA ARG A 68 -4.48 -8.27 8.99
C ARG A 68 -3.61 -9.41 9.48
N ILE A 69 -3.21 -9.41 10.75
CA ILE A 69 -2.46 -10.51 11.36
C ILE A 69 -3.27 -11.81 11.30
N LEU A 70 -4.55 -11.78 11.64
CA LEU A 70 -5.42 -12.96 11.59
C LEU A 70 -5.59 -13.49 10.16
N ILE A 71 -5.85 -12.60 9.20
CA ILE A 71 -5.95 -12.97 7.77
C ILE A 71 -4.63 -13.59 7.29
N GLY A 72 -3.50 -12.96 7.61
CA GLY A 72 -2.18 -13.45 7.21
C GLY A 72 -1.85 -14.81 7.79
N THR A 73 -2.15 -15.01 9.07
CA THR A 73 -1.98 -16.32 9.74
C THR A 73 -2.83 -17.40 9.07
N TYR A 74 -4.07 -17.08 8.70
CA TYR A 74 -4.94 -18.00 7.98
C TYR A 74 -4.38 -18.35 6.60
N VAL A 75 -3.96 -17.37 5.82
CA VAL A 75 -3.40 -17.56 4.48
C VAL A 75 -2.12 -18.41 4.50
N LEU A 76 -1.31 -18.28 5.56
CA LEU A 76 -0.07 -19.06 5.72
C LEU A 76 -0.28 -20.44 6.36
N SER A 77 -1.51 -20.77 6.77
CA SER A 77 -1.79 -22.08 7.41
C SER A 77 -1.81 -23.22 6.40
N ALA A 78 -1.63 -24.45 6.91
CA ALA A 78 -1.65 -25.66 6.11
C ALA A 78 -2.95 -25.81 5.31
N GLY A 79 -2.84 -26.16 4.03
CA GLY A 79 -3.96 -26.28 3.09
C GLY A 79 -4.35 -24.98 2.39
N PHE A 80 -4.02 -23.80 2.93
CA PHE A 80 -4.34 -22.50 2.32
C PHE A 80 -3.11 -21.84 1.68
N TYR A 81 -1.92 -22.17 2.12
CA TYR A 81 -0.66 -21.61 1.61
C TYR A 81 -0.53 -21.74 0.09
N ASP A 82 -0.68 -22.95 -0.45
CA ASP A 82 -0.56 -23.20 -1.89
C ASP A 82 -1.74 -22.62 -2.67
N ALA A 83 -2.94 -22.68 -2.10
CA ALA A 83 -4.15 -22.21 -2.75
C ALA A 83 -4.19 -20.67 -2.89
N TYR A 84 -3.67 -19.94 -1.90
CA TYR A 84 -3.76 -18.48 -1.87
C TYR A 84 -2.40 -17.80 -2.00
N TYR A 85 -1.45 -18.08 -1.10
CA TYR A 85 -0.18 -17.36 -1.06
C TYR A 85 0.68 -17.65 -2.29
N THR A 86 0.84 -18.90 -2.65
CA THR A 86 1.60 -19.30 -3.85
C THR A 86 0.98 -18.74 -5.13
N GLN A 87 -0.35 -18.73 -5.24
CA GLN A 87 -1.02 -18.14 -6.41
C GLN A 87 -0.86 -16.60 -6.44
N ALA A 88 -0.96 -15.94 -5.29
CA ALA A 88 -0.72 -14.50 -5.20
C ALA A 88 0.71 -14.13 -5.61
N GLN A 89 1.72 -14.92 -5.23
CA GLN A 89 3.11 -14.71 -5.67
C GLN A 89 3.28 -14.86 -7.19
N LYS A 90 2.58 -15.82 -7.82
CA LYS A 90 2.59 -15.95 -9.29
C LYS A 90 1.97 -14.73 -9.97
N VAL A 91 0.84 -14.23 -9.46
CA VAL A 91 0.20 -13.02 -9.98
C VAL A 91 1.10 -11.79 -9.77
N ARG A 92 1.77 -11.67 -8.61
CA ARG A 92 2.77 -10.62 -8.35
C ARG A 92 3.89 -10.62 -9.39
N ALA A 93 4.39 -11.80 -9.77
CA ALA A 93 5.41 -11.92 -10.82
C ALA A 93 4.91 -11.43 -12.18
N LEU A 94 3.65 -11.69 -12.54
CA LEU A 94 3.04 -11.17 -13.77
C LEU A 94 2.89 -9.64 -13.74
N ILE A 95 2.49 -9.07 -12.59
CA ILE A 95 2.43 -7.62 -12.42
C ILE A 95 3.81 -6.98 -12.64
N ALA A 96 4.87 -7.55 -12.04
CA ALA A 96 6.23 -7.07 -12.23
C ALA A 96 6.69 -7.17 -13.70
N GLN A 97 6.31 -8.24 -14.39
CA GLN A 97 6.60 -8.43 -15.82
C GLN A 97 5.89 -7.39 -16.69
N ASP A 98 4.62 -7.04 -16.41
CA ASP A 98 3.89 -6.00 -17.13
C ASP A 98 4.63 -4.65 -17.04
N PHE A 99 5.13 -4.27 -15.86
CA PHE A 99 5.93 -3.06 -15.69
C PHE A 99 7.27 -3.15 -16.44
N ALA A 100 7.97 -4.29 -16.36
CA ALA A 100 9.23 -4.48 -17.08
C ALA A 100 9.06 -4.28 -18.60
N GLN A 101 7.99 -4.82 -19.19
CA GLN A 101 7.66 -4.61 -20.60
C GLN A 101 7.33 -3.14 -20.92
N ALA A 102 6.63 -2.44 -20.03
CA ALA A 102 6.35 -1.02 -20.23
C ALA A 102 7.64 -0.19 -20.23
N PHE A 103 8.58 -0.51 -19.34
CA PHE A 103 9.87 0.17 -19.23
C PHE A 103 10.86 -0.11 -20.35
N GLU A 104 10.56 -1.03 -21.27
CA GLU A 104 11.28 -1.14 -22.55
C GLU A 104 10.98 0.04 -23.49
N GLN A 105 9.86 0.75 -23.27
CA GLN A 105 9.36 1.82 -24.14
C GLN A 105 9.37 3.21 -23.48
N CYS A 106 9.60 3.30 -22.18
CA CYS A 106 9.62 4.57 -21.45
C CYS A 106 10.56 4.50 -20.24
N ASP A 107 10.97 5.66 -19.72
CA ASP A 107 11.84 5.77 -18.56
C ASP A 107 11.05 5.91 -17.27
N VAL A 108 9.87 6.54 -17.32
CA VAL A 108 8.95 6.68 -16.20
C VAL A 108 7.51 6.47 -16.65
N ILE A 109 6.66 6.01 -15.72
CA ILE A 109 5.22 5.89 -15.91
C ILE A 109 4.53 6.93 -15.04
N LEU A 110 3.57 7.65 -15.60
CA LEU A 110 2.75 8.61 -14.87
C LEU A 110 1.34 8.06 -14.69
N ALA A 111 0.80 8.19 -13.47
CA ALA A 111 -0.55 7.78 -13.13
C ALA A 111 -1.15 8.72 -12.06
N PRO A 112 -2.47 8.76 -11.88
CA PRO A 112 -3.05 9.37 -10.70
C PRO A 112 -2.50 8.67 -9.44
N THR A 113 -2.26 9.42 -8.35
CA THR A 113 -1.86 8.80 -7.07
C THR A 113 -3.02 8.08 -6.41
N ALA A 114 -4.22 8.68 -6.48
CA ALA A 114 -5.45 8.12 -5.94
C ALA A 114 -6.61 8.38 -6.91
N PRO A 115 -7.71 7.63 -6.83
CA PRO A 115 -8.88 7.79 -7.71
C PRO A 115 -9.62 9.11 -7.53
N SER A 116 -9.52 9.70 -6.36
CA SER A 116 -10.20 10.95 -5.99
C SER A 116 -9.31 11.84 -5.12
N ALA A 117 -9.74 13.07 -4.89
CA ALA A 117 -9.22 13.89 -3.79
C ALA A 117 -9.63 13.31 -2.43
N ALA A 118 -9.15 13.91 -1.33
CA ALA A 118 -9.53 13.54 0.01
C ALA A 118 -11.06 13.56 0.18
N PHE A 119 -11.59 12.61 0.93
CA PHE A 119 -12.99 12.52 1.35
C PHE A 119 -13.17 13.07 2.77
N GLY A 120 -14.42 13.34 3.19
CA GLY A 120 -14.72 13.91 4.49
C GLY A 120 -14.33 12.99 5.65
N LEU A 121 -14.03 13.58 6.81
CA LEU A 121 -13.76 12.81 8.02
C LEU A 121 -14.99 11.98 8.41
N GLY A 122 -14.80 10.69 8.60
CA GLY A 122 -15.87 9.74 8.91
C GLY A 122 -16.63 9.19 7.69
N GLU A 123 -16.36 9.68 6.47
CA GLU A 123 -16.88 9.05 5.27
C GLU A 123 -16.22 7.70 5.01
N ASN A 124 -16.97 6.76 4.45
CA ASN A 124 -16.52 5.42 4.06
C ASN A 124 -16.02 4.53 5.22
N VAL A 125 -16.21 4.91 6.47
CA VAL A 125 -15.79 4.09 7.64
C VAL A 125 -16.54 2.76 7.67
N ASP A 126 -17.80 2.77 7.23
CA ASP A 126 -18.67 1.58 7.20
C ASP A 126 -18.55 0.74 5.93
N ASP A 127 -17.73 1.19 4.95
CA ASP A 127 -17.51 0.48 3.68
C ASP A 127 -15.99 0.24 3.44
N PRO A 128 -15.45 -0.88 3.95
CA PRO A 128 -14.05 -1.24 3.76
C PRO A 128 -13.64 -1.35 2.28
N LEU A 129 -14.57 -1.72 1.39
CA LEU A 129 -14.27 -1.84 -0.04
C LEU A 129 -14.01 -0.49 -0.69
N LYS A 130 -14.75 0.56 -0.31
CA LYS A 130 -14.48 1.93 -0.77
C LYS A 130 -13.14 2.44 -0.26
N MET A 131 -12.81 2.17 0.99
CA MET A 131 -11.49 2.52 1.54
C MET A 131 -10.36 1.86 0.75
N TYR A 132 -10.50 0.58 0.45
CA TYR A 132 -9.50 -0.18 -0.31
C TYR A 132 -9.38 0.24 -1.78
N LEU A 133 -10.42 0.86 -2.36
CA LEU A 133 -10.37 1.41 -3.72
C LEU A 133 -9.41 2.60 -3.84
N ASN A 134 -9.14 3.32 -2.76
CA ASN A 134 -8.22 4.45 -2.78
C ASN A 134 -6.77 4.05 -3.10
N ASP A 135 -6.38 2.81 -2.87
CA ASP A 135 -5.02 2.31 -3.07
C ASP A 135 -4.77 1.70 -4.46
N VAL A 136 -5.78 1.74 -5.35
CA VAL A 136 -5.76 1.01 -6.64
C VAL A 136 -4.55 1.37 -7.52
N PHE A 137 -4.08 2.60 -7.49
CA PHE A 137 -2.93 3.06 -8.27
C PHE A 137 -1.59 2.88 -7.59
N ALA A 138 -1.54 2.89 -6.24
CA ALA A 138 -0.29 2.78 -5.47
C ALA A 138 0.15 1.31 -5.28
N VAL A 139 -0.80 0.40 -5.07
CA VAL A 139 -0.54 -1.02 -4.82
C VAL A 139 0.28 -1.71 -5.90
N PRO A 140 0.04 -1.53 -7.21
CA PRO A 140 0.78 -2.21 -8.26
C PRO A 140 2.28 -1.91 -8.25
N ALA A 141 2.68 -0.66 -8.02
CA ALA A 141 4.09 -0.28 -7.92
C ALA A 141 4.77 -0.96 -6.73
N SER A 142 4.11 -1.00 -5.57
CA SER A 142 4.61 -1.67 -4.37
C SER A 142 4.73 -3.19 -4.58
N LEU A 143 3.77 -3.84 -5.21
CA LEU A 143 3.82 -5.27 -5.53
C LEU A 143 4.96 -5.61 -6.50
N ALA A 144 5.21 -4.75 -7.48
CA ALA A 144 6.28 -4.92 -8.45
C ALA A 144 7.67 -4.58 -7.88
N GLY A 145 7.76 -3.95 -6.69
CA GLY A 145 9.02 -3.55 -6.06
C GLY A 145 9.69 -2.38 -6.78
N LEU A 146 8.90 -1.42 -7.24
CA LEU A 146 9.37 -0.27 -8.02
C LEU A 146 9.40 1.00 -7.18
N PRO A 147 10.39 1.89 -7.39
CA PRO A 147 10.40 3.20 -6.78
C PRO A 147 9.26 4.04 -7.37
N ALA A 148 8.52 4.70 -6.50
CA ALA A 148 7.44 5.60 -6.91
C ALA A 148 7.33 6.78 -5.95
N MET A 149 6.89 7.93 -6.46
CA MET A 149 6.61 9.12 -5.67
C MET A 149 5.32 9.78 -6.16
N SER A 150 4.70 10.58 -5.32
CA SER A 150 3.60 11.45 -5.69
C SER A 150 4.06 12.90 -5.63
N VAL A 151 3.72 13.66 -6.65
CA VAL A 151 3.95 15.12 -6.71
C VAL A 151 2.61 15.84 -6.80
N PRO A 152 2.48 17.04 -6.22
CA PRO A 152 1.28 17.86 -6.37
C PRO A 152 1.05 18.22 -7.84
N ALA A 153 -0.17 17.98 -8.34
CA ALA A 153 -0.52 18.23 -9.74
C ALA A 153 -1.56 19.35 -9.93
N GLY A 154 -2.14 19.84 -8.85
CA GLY A 154 -3.15 20.90 -8.89
C GLY A 154 -4.24 20.68 -7.83
N LEU A 155 -5.33 21.44 -7.96
CA LEU A 155 -6.52 21.32 -7.11
C LEU A 155 -7.71 20.82 -7.92
N ASN A 156 -8.62 20.11 -7.27
CA ASN A 156 -9.91 19.80 -7.84
C ASN A 156 -10.85 21.06 -7.78
N ARG A 157 -12.09 20.91 -8.23
CA ARG A 157 -13.08 22.01 -8.23
C ARG A 157 -13.44 22.49 -6.82
N GLU A 158 -13.21 21.69 -5.81
CA GLU A 158 -13.49 21.95 -4.39
C GLU A 158 -12.28 22.54 -3.65
N GLY A 159 -11.15 22.75 -4.34
CA GLY A 159 -9.92 23.27 -3.76
C GLY A 159 -9.06 22.21 -3.04
N LEU A 160 -9.35 20.91 -3.21
CA LEU A 160 -8.57 19.84 -2.61
C LEU A 160 -7.40 19.43 -3.51
N PRO A 161 -6.22 19.13 -2.95
CA PRO A 161 -5.04 18.79 -3.74
C PRO A 161 -5.18 17.43 -4.44
N LEU A 162 -4.63 17.35 -5.65
CA LEU A 162 -4.50 16.14 -6.45
C LEU A 162 -3.04 15.76 -6.61
N GLY A 163 -2.73 14.47 -6.56
CA GLY A 163 -1.39 13.92 -6.75
C GLY A 163 -1.23 13.25 -8.11
N LEU A 164 -0.07 13.45 -8.72
CA LEU A 164 0.41 12.70 -9.87
C LEU A 164 1.51 11.76 -9.41
N GLN A 165 1.34 10.46 -9.63
CA GLN A 165 2.31 9.44 -9.30
C GLN A 165 3.31 9.27 -10.44
N VAL A 166 4.60 9.25 -10.08
CA VAL A 166 5.72 8.90 -10.95
C VAL A 166 6.25 7.55 -10.50
N ILE A 167 6.32 6.59 -11.42
CA ILE A 167 6.85 5.24 -11.16
C ILE A 167 8.08 5.07 -12.05
N GLY A 168 9.20 4.64 -11.50
CA GLY A 168 10.46 4.40 -12.19
C GLY A 168 10.83 2.92 -12.30
N LYS A 169 11.91 2.66 -13.03
CA LYS A 169 12.53 1.34 -13.14
C LYS A 169 13.05 0.89 -11.77
N ALA A 170 13.19 -0.40 -11.57
CA ALA A 170 13.73 -0.95 -10.33
C ALA A 170 15.12 -0.34 -10.03
N PHE A 171 15.32 0.14 -8.81
CA PHE A 171 16.56 0.82 -8.34
C PHE A 171 16.91 2.14 -9.06
N ASP A 172 15.95 2.76 -9.77
CA ASP A 172 16.13 4.07 -10.39
C ASP A 172 15.40 5.18 -9.63
N GLU A 173 15.66 5.28 -8.34
CA GLU A 173 15.14 6.36 -7.47
C GLU A 173 15.56 7.73 -7.99
N GLN A 174 16.76 7.84 -8.56
CA GLN A 174 17.25 9.10 -9.11
C GLN A 174 16.42 9.56 -10.31
N GLY A 175 16.05 8.64 -11.21
CA GLY A 175 15.17 8.92 -12.34
C GLY A 175 13.79 9.40 -11.89
N VAL A 176 13.22 8.75 -10.87
CA VAL A 176 11.95 9.15 -10.26
C VAL A 176 12.03 10.54 -9.65
N LEU A 177 13.10 10.84 -8.88
CA LEU A 177 13.29 12.16 -8.27
C LEU A 177 13.48 13.26 -9.31
N ASN A 178 14.25 13.02 -10.37
CA ASN A 178 14.46 13.96 -11.46
C ASN A 178 13.15 14.26 -12.22
N ALA A 179 12.36 13.24 -12.53
CA ALA A 179 11.07 13.40 -13.16
C ALA A 179 10.08 14.14 -12.25
N GLY A 180 10.05 13.81 -10.96
CA GLY A 180 9.25 14.47 -9.95
C GLY A 180 9.59 15.96 -9.82
N LEU A 181 10.88 16.30 -9.74
CA LEU A 181 11.34 17.69 -9.70
C LEU A 181 10.91 18.48 -10.95
N ALA A 182 11.05 17.88 -12.13
CA ALA A 182 10.62 18.54 -13.36
C ALA A 182 9.10 18.79 -13.41
N LEU A 183 8.31 17.86 -12.90
CA LEU A 183 6.85 18.01 -12.77
C LEU A 183 6.48 19.10 -11.75
N GLU A 184 7.11 19.09 -10.57
CA GLU A 184 6.89 20.07 -9.51
C GLU A 184 7.21 21.49 -9.99
N GLN A 185 8.35 21.68 -10.65
CA GLN A 185 8.73 22.97 -11.24
C GLN A 185 7.74 23.45 -12.31
N ARG A 186 7.15 22.52 -13.06
CA ARG A 186 6.18 22.88 -14.11
C ARG A 186 4.78 23.11 -13.55
N ALA A 187 4.38 22.38 -12.53
CA ALA A 187 3.10 22.55 -11.87
C ALA A 187 3.03 23.86 -11.06
N GLN A 188 4.16 24.35 -10.56
CA GLN A 188 4.26 25.56 -9.72
C GLN A 188 3.21 25.58 -8.60
N PHE A 189 2.97 24.40 -7.99
CA PHE A 189 1.94 24.24 -6.97
C PHE A 189 2.35 24.96 -5.68
N ALA A 190 1.68 26.06 -5.37
CA ALA A 190 1.94 26.90 -4.19
C ALA A 190 0.75 26.99 -3.23
N ALA A 191 -0.33 26.26 -3.50
CA ALA A 191 -1.52 26.29 -2.65
C ALA A 191 -1.22 25.72 -1.26
N LYS A 192 -1.69 26.43 -0.22
CA LYS A 192 -1.56 26.02 1.19
C LYS A 192 -2.94 26.04 1.85
N PRO A 193 -3.20 25.18 2.83
CA PRO A 193 -4.45 25.22 3.59
C PRO A 193 -4.52 26.50 4.42
N GLU A 194 -5.49 27.36 4.17
CA GLU A 194 -5.61 28.66 4.85
C GLU A 194 -5.69 28.58 6.38
N LYS A 195 -6.20 27.47 6.91
CA LYS A 195 -6.37 27.28 8.37
C LYS A 195 -5.11 26.85 9.13
N TRP A 196 -4.06 26.41 8.45
CA TRP A 196 -2.95 25.70 9.08
C TRP A 196 -1.58 26.33 8.82
N TRP A 197 -1.54 27.44 8.07
CA TRP A 197 -0.33 28.17 7.68
C TRP A 197 -0.45 29.67 7.91
#